data_2795d023b8534ce440e2f8a4f0ca8e64
#
_entry.id   2795d023b8534ce440e2f8a4f0ca8e64
#
_cell.length_a   1.000
_cell.length_b   1.000
_cell.length_c   1.000
_cell.angle_alpha   90.00
_cell.angle_beta   90.00
_cell.angle_gamma   90.00
#
_symmetry.space_group_name_H-M   'P 1'
#
loop_
_entity.id
_entity.type
_entity.pdbx_description
1 polymer ?
#
loop_
_entity_poly.entity_id
_entity_poly.type
_entity_poly.pdbx_seq_one_letter_code
_entity_poly.pdbx_strand_id
1 'polypeptide(L)'
;MSSNVCLINDSPRYGVINRVRQKVSALLSLRVIAILAAFSVMMPMLVILSSALQPESEIWRHIVETLLFDLLKNTVTLCIGVMVGTFILGVGTAWLTAVCEFPGRKFFNWALMLPLAIPTYVLAFVFIGLLDFSGPVQSFLRSLGASSLSWFPNIRSAGGVILVLSLALYPY
;
A
#
# COMPACT_ATOMS: atom_id res chain seq x y z
N MET A 1 44.53 59.70 34.99
CA MET A 1 43.52 59.31 35.98
C MET A 1 42.22 59.20 35.22
N SER A 2 41.84 58.00 34.85
CA SER A 2 40.52 57.76 34.24
C SER A 2 40.17 56.31 34.48
N SER A 3 39.13 56.14 35.21
CA SER A 3 38.61 54.93 35.79
C SER A 3 37.94 54.05 34.72
N ASN A 4 38.51 52.87 34.50
CA ASN A 4 37.84 51.85 33.72
C ASN A 4 36.74 51.21 34.56
N VAL A 5 35.48 51.56 34.27
CA VAL A 5 34.34 50.83 34.77
C VAL A 5 34.02 49.73 33.79
N CYS A 6 34.54 48.56 34.09
CA CYS A 6 34.19 47.35 33.40
C CYS A 6 32.84 46.85 33.95
N LEU A 7 31.78 47.11 33.22
CA LEU A 7 30.46 46.55 33.52
C LEU A 7 30.40 45.11 32.99
N ILE A 8 30.86 44.18 33.82
CA ILE A 8 30.58 42.76 33.65
C ILE A 8 29.14 42.53 34.14
N ASN A 9 28.21 42.64 33.25
CA ASN A 9 26.85 42.14 33.51
C ASN A 9 26.55 40.95 32.63
N ASP A 10 27.31 39.90 32.87
CA ASP A 10 27.07 38.62 32.24
C ASP A 10 26.35 37.72 33.25
N SER A 11 25.07 37.99 33.46
CA SER A 11 24.28 37.11 34.31
C SER A 11 23.89 35.86 33.53
N PRO A 12 24.29 34.64 33.97
CA PRO A 12 24.02 33.38 33.27
C PRO A 12 22.51 33.11 33.10
N ARG A 13 21.68 33.87 33.78
CA ARG A 13 20.20 33.78 33.71
C ARG A 13 19.63 34.22 32.36
N TYR A 14 20.21 35.20 31.68
CA TYR A 14 19.73 35.65 30.37
C TYR A 14 19.94 34.60 29.26
N GLY A 15 21.04 33.85 29.31
CA GLY A 15 21.31 32.77 28.35
C GLY A 15 20.36 31.56 28.48
N VAL A 16 19.93 31.28 29.69
CA VAL A 16 18.94 30.20 29.98
C VAL A 16 17.56 30.58 29.51
N ILE A 17 17.12 31.79 29.80
CA ILE A 17 15.80 32.31 29.40
C ILE A 17 15.65 32.37 27.88
N ASN A 18 16.69 32.81 27.16
CA ASN A 18 16.67 32.85 25.71
C ASN A 18 16.66 31.43 25.07
N ARG A 19 17.36 30.46 25.64
CA ARG A 19 17.32 29.05 25.17
C ARG A 19 15.95 28.40 25.43
N VAL A 20 15.35 28.67 26.56
CA VAL A 20 14.00 28.20 26.88
C VAL A 20 12.98 28.83 25.92
N ARG A 21 13.07 30.14 25.69
CA ARG A 21 12.18 30.86 24.75
C ARG A 21 12.32 30.34 23.31
N GLN A 22 13.54 30.09 22.84
CA GLN A 22 13.79 29.48 21.52
C GLN A 22 13.25 28.06 21.41
N LYS A 23 13.40 27.22 22.43
CA LYS A 23 12.81 25.89 22.45
C LYS A 23 11.28 25.93 22.45
N VAL A 24 10.70 26.84 23.22
CA VAL A 24 9.24 26.99 23.27
C VAL A 24 8.68 27.50 21.93
N SER A 25 9.35 28.47 21.30
CA SER A 25 8.94 28.96 19.97
C SER A 25 9.11 27.90 18.87
N ALA A 26 10.18 27.10 18.93
CA ALA A 26 10.39 25.98 18.00
C ALA A 26 9.35 24.87 18.17
N LEU A 27 8.98 24.55 19.40
CA LEU A 27 7.91 23.60 19.68
C LEU A 27 6.53 24.12 19.25
N LEU A 28 6.30 25.43 19.40
CA LEU A 28 5.04 26.05 18.96
C LEU A 28 4.94 26.05 17.43
N SER A 29 6.02 26.37 16.72
CA SER A 29 6.06 26.33 15.25
C SER A 29 5.90 24.92 14.71
N LEU A 30 6.51 23.91 15.34
CA LEU A 30 6.32 22.50 14.96
C LEU A 30 4.87 22.04 15.17
N ARG A 31 4.23 22.46 16.25
CA ARG A 31 2.81 22.15 16.48
C ARG A 31 1.91 22.79 15.43
N VAL A 32 2.17 24.06 15.07
CA VAL A 32 1.41 24.74 14.02
C VAL A 32 1.59 24.06 12.67
N ILE A 33 2.82 23.69 12.30
CA ILE A 33 3.10 22.94 11.06
C ILE A 33 2.37 21.60 11.08
N ALA A 34 2.42 20.86 12.19
CA ALA A 34 1.73 19.58 12.33
C ALA A 34 0.20 19.71 12.19
N ILE A 35 -0.38 20.77 12.79
CA ILE A 35 -1.82 21.04 12.67
C ILE A 35 -2.19 21.42 11.23
N LEU A 36 -1.40 22.26 10.58
CA LEU A 36 -1.62 22.61 9.16
C LEU A 36 -1.50 21.41 8.24
N ALA A 37 -0.51 20.56 8.46
CA ALA A 37 -0.37 19.30 7.71
C ALA A 37 -1.56 18.35 7.94
N ALA A 38 -1.98 18.18 9.18
CA ALA A 38 -3.16 17.39 9.52
C ALA A 38 -4.43 17.93 8.86
N PHE A 39 -4.63 19.26 8.90
CA PHE A 39 -5.78 19.91 8.27
C PHE A 39 -5.76 19.77 6.75
N SER A 40 -4.56 19.87 6.12
CA SER A 40 -4.39 19.67 4.69
C SER A 40 -4.76 18.24 4.25
N VAL A 41 -4.42 17.22 5.05
CA VAL A 41 -4.78 15.84 4.78
C VAL A 41 -6.27 15.56 5.07
N MET A 42 -6.83 16.21 6.07
CA MET A 42 -8.26 16.04 6.42
C MET A 42 -9.20 16.74 5.44
N MET A 43 -8.77 17.83 4.80
CA MET A 43 -9.62 18.63 3.91
C MET A 43 -10.27 17.80 2.79
N PRO A 44 -9.54 17.00 1.99
CA PRO A 44 -10.18 16.18 0.95
C PRO A 44 -11.15 15.13 1.52
N MET A 45 -10.86 14.58 2.70
CA MET A 45 -11.77 13.66 3.39
C MET A 45 -13.08 14.34 3.79
N LEU A 46 -13.01 15.59 4.29
CA LEU A 46 -14.19 16.38 4.65
C LEU A 46 -15.02 16.73 3.40
N VAL A 47 -14.38 17.04 2.27
CA VAL A 47 -15.08 17.28 1.01
C VAL A 47 -15.84 16.03 0.55
N ILE A 48 -15.21 14.88 0.56
CA ILE A 48 -15.87 13.60 0.20
C ILE A 48 -17.04 13.32 1.15
N LEU A 49 -16.85 13.51 2.45
CA LEU A 49 -17.90 13.30 3.44
C LEU A 49 -19.06 14.29 3.26
N SER A 50 -18.79 15.56 2.99
CA SER A 50 -19.82 16.56 2.71
C SER A 50 -20.61 16.25 1.43
N SER A 51 -19.93 15.76 0.40
CA SER A 51 -20.59 15.31 -0.84
C SER A 51 -21.48 14.09 -0.63
N ALA A 52 -21.08 13.19 0.28
CA ALA A 52 -21.89 12.02 0.63
C ALA A 52 -23.17 12.41 1.41
N LEU A 53 -23.13 13.54 2.12
CA LEU A 53 -24.29 14.08 2.87
C LEU A 53 -25.27 14.89 2.01
N GLN A 54 -24.88 15.23 0.78
CA GLN A 54 -25.73 15.90 -0.20
C GLN A 54 -25.96 14.95 -1.41
N PRO A 55 -26.75 13.91 -1.25
CA PRO A 55 -27.03 13.00 -2.35
C PRO A 55 -27.88 13.73 -3.39
N GLU A 56 -27.31 13.98 -4.56
CA GLU A 56 -28.13 14.24 -5.74
C GLU A 56 -28.91 12.98 -6.04
N SER A 57 -30.20 13.00 -5.77
CA SER A 57 -31.09 11.84 -5.76
C SER A 57 -31.10 11.06 -7.07
N GLU A 58 -30.85 11.72 -8.19
CA GLU A 58 -30.82 11.07 -9.51
C GLU A 58 -29.54 10.25 -9.72
N ILE A 59 -28.37 10.78 -9.34
CA ILE A 59 -27.09 10.06 -9.48
C ILE A 59 -27.06 8.85 -8.54
N TRP A 60 -27.49 9.02 -7.31
CA TRP A 60 -27.58 7.92 -6.33
C TRP A 60 -28.53 6.81 -6.80
N ARG A 61 -29.70 7.17 -7.31
CA ARG A 61 -30.66 6.21 -7.82
C ARG A 61 -30.10 5.43 -9.01
N HIS A 62 -29.46 6.12 -9.95
CA HIS A 62 -28.81 5.48 -11.09
C HIS A 62 -27.70 4.50 -10.68
N ILE A 63 -26.84 4.88 -9.75
CA ILE A 63 -25.76 4.00 -9.22
C ILE A 63 -26.34 2.77 -8.52
N VAL A 64 -27.35 2.97 -7.68
CA VAL A 64 -27.96 1.88 -6.93
C VAL A 64 -28.70 0.90 -7.86
N GLU A 65 -29.41 1.41 -8.84
CA GLU A 65 -30.20 0.58 -9.74
C GLU A 65 -29.36 -0.16 -10.80
N THR A 66 -28.22 0.41 -11.22
CA THR A 66 -27.48 -0.13 -12.37
C THR A 66 -26.10 -0.71 -12.02
N LEU A 67 -25.39 -0.11 -11.09
CA LEU A 67 -23.96 -0.41 -10.87
C LEU A 67 -23.69 -1.07 -9.51
N LEU A 68 -24.49 -0.78 -8.49
CA LEU A 68 -24.18 -1.18 -7.12
C LEU A 68 -24.11 -2.70 -6.96
N PHE A 69 -25.04 -3.42 -7.58
CA PHE A 69 -25.11 -4.88 -7.47
C PHE A 69 -23.90 -5.54 -8.13
N ASP A 70 -23.50 -5.06 -9.32
CA ASP A 70 -22.35 -5.60 -10.03
C ASP A 70 -21.03 -5.26 -9.33
N LEU A 71 -20.90 -4.05 -8.79
CA LEU A 71 -19.75 -3.65 -7.98
C LEU A 71 -19.63 -4.49 -6.71
N LEU A 72 -20.72 -4.68 -5.98
CA LEU A 72 -20.76 -5.52 -4.78
C LEU A 72 -20.39 -6.96 -5.10
N LYS A 73 -21.00 -7.54 -6.13
CA LYS A 73 -20.71 -8.90 -6.58
C LYS A 73 -19.23 -9.07 -6.93
N ASN A 74 -18.68 -8.16 -7.71
CA ASN A 74 -17.26 -8.19 -8.09
C ASN A 74 -16.35 -8.05 -6.86
N THR A 75 -16.65 -7.12 -5.96
CA THR A 75 -15.89 -6.90 -4.74
C THR A 75 -15.90 -8.14 -3.85
N VAL A 76 -17.08 -8.72 -3.60
CA VAL A 76 -17.21 -9.93 -2.78
C VAL A 76 -16.47 -11.11 -3.43
N THR A 77 -16.60 -11.29 -4.74
CA THR A 77 -15.91 -12.35 -5.47
C THR A 77 -14.38 -12.19 -5.38
N LEU A 78 -13.87 -10.98 -5.54
CA LEU A 78 -12.44 -10.69 -5.39
C LEU A 78 -11.97 -10.92 -3.96
N CYS A 79 -12.70 -10.42 -2.96
CA CYS A 79 -12.34 -10.61 -1.55
C CYS A 79 -12.27 -12.10 -1.17
N ILE A 80 -13.30 -12.87 -1.51
CA ILE A 80 -13.35 -14.31 -1.21
C ILE A 80 -12.24 -15.03 -1.98
N GLY A 81 -12.07 -14.74 -3.27
CA GLY A 81 -11.05 -15.38 -4.09
C GLY A 81 -9.63 -15.12 -3.59
N VAL A 82 -9.31 -13.88 -3.24
CA VAL A 82 -8.00 -13.50 -2.70
C VAL A 82 -7.81 -14.11 -1.30
N MET A 83 -8.82 -14.10 -0.45
CA MET A 83 -8.76 -14.70 0.89
C MET A 83 -8.45 -16.20 0.81
N VAL A 84 -9.16 -16.93 -0.04
CA VAL A 84 -8.92 -18.37 -0.24
C VAL A 84 -7.55 -18.62 -0.87
N GLY A 85 -7.17 -17.84 -1.89
CA GLY A 85 -5.87 -17.96 -2.54
C GLY A 85 -4.70 -17.69 -1.60
N THR A 86 -4.76 -16.61 -0.83
CA THR A 86 -3.73 -16.27 0.18
C THR A 86 -3.67 -17.30 1.30
N PHE A 87 -4.81 -17.81 1.74
CA PHE A 87 -4.86 -18.85 2.77
C PHE A 87 -4.19 -20.13 2.31
N ILE A 88 -4.52 -20.61 1.11
CA ILE A 88 -3.93 -21.85 0.55
C ILE A 88 -2.43 -21.68 0.35
N LEU A 89 -1.99 -20.57 -0.24
CA LEU A 89 -0.57 -20.31 -0.48
C LEU A 89 0.18 -20.06 0.84
N GLY A 90 -0.35 -19.22 1.71
CA GLY A 90 0.30 -18.86 2.97
C GLY A 90 0.41 -20.05 3.92
N VAL A 91 -0.68 -20.78 4.18
CA VAL A 91 -0.66 -21.96 5.04
C VAL A 91 0.15 -23.08 4.40
N GLY A 92 0.03 -23.30 3.09
CA GLY A 92 0.77 -24.33 2.37
C GLY A 92 2.28 -24.11 2.42
N THR A 93 2.74 -22.89 2.13
CA THR A 93 4.17 -22.54 2.17
C THR A 93 4.71 -22.52 3.61
N ALA A 94 3.94 -22.01 4.58
CA ALA A 94 4.31 -22.04 5.98
C ALA A 94 4.44 -23.47 6.51
N TRP A 95 3.48 -24.33 6.19
CA TRP A 95 3.53 -25.75 6.56
C TRP A 95 4.77 -26.45 5.95
N LEU A 96 5.00 -26.23 4.65
CA LEU A 96 6.13 -26.84 3.94
C LEU A 96 7.47 -26.44 4.56
N THR A 97 7.63 -25.15 4.89
CA THR A 97 8.87 -24.62 5.45
C THR A 97 9.03 -24.90 6.94
N ALA A 98 7.94 -25.05 7.70
CA ALA A 98 8.00 -25.30 9.14
C ALA A 98 8.19 -26.80 9.45
N VAL A 99 7.47 -27.68 8.74
CA VAL A 99 7.37 -29.11 9.09
C VAL A 99 8.28 -29.97 8.24
N CYS A 100 8.46 -29.65 6.95
CA CYS A 100 9.23 -30.49 6.04
C CYS A 100 10.72 -30.10 6.05
N GLU A 101 11.58 -31.12 6.15
CA GLU A 101 13.02 -30.97 5.94
C GLU A 101 13.36 -31.33 4.50
N PHE A 102 13.73 -30.35 3.70
CA PHE A 102 14.12 -30.54 2.31
C PHE A 102 15.39 -29.75 1.97
N PRO A 103 16.19 -30.20 1.01
CA PRO A 103 17.37 -29.46 0.59
C PRO A 103 16.96 -28.09 0.02
N GLY A 104 17.57 -27.00 0.54
CA GLY A 104 17.23 -25.63 0.15
C GLY A 104 16.24 -24.91 1.05
N ARG A 105 15.71 -25.51 2.14
CA ARG A 105 14.77 -24.89 3.10
C ARG A 105 15.20 -23.50 3.53
N LYS A 106 16.48 -23.27 3.82
CA LYS A 106 17.01 -21.96 4.24
C LYS A 106 16.86 -20.90 3.14
N PHE A 107 17.06 -21.29 1.89
CA PHE A 107 16.87 -20.39 0.75
C PHE A 107 15.39 -20.06 0.55
N PHE A 108 14.52 -21.06 0.59
CA PHE A 108 13.08 -20.84 0.43
C PHE A 108 12.48 -20.01 1.56
N ASN A 109 12.94 -20.16 2.80
CA ASN A 109 12.51 -19.31 3.92
C ASN A 109 12.74 -17.81 3.68
N TRP A 110 13.84 -17.47 3.01
CA TRP A 110 14.12 -16.09 2.64
C TRP A 110 13.39 -15.68 1.35
N ALA A 111 13.40 -16.55 0.35
CA ALA A 111 12.82 -16.26 -0.97
C ALA A 111 11.30 -16.04 -0.91
N LEU A 112 10.59 -16.74 -0.03
CA LEU A 112 9.15 -16.59 0.18
C LEU A 112 8.76 -15.21 0.77
N MET A 113 9.72 -14.49 1.35
CA MET A 113 9.50 -13.11 1.84
C MET A 113 9.74 -12.05 0.76
N LEU A 114 10.29 -12.41 -0.41
CA LEU A 114 10.58 -11.46 -1.50
C LEU A 114 9.36 -10.62 -1.96
N PRO A 115 8.14 -11.18 -2.07
CA PRO A 115 6.99 -10.39 -2.48
C PRO A 115 6.67 -9.22 -1.54
N LEU A 116 7.03 -9.32 -0.26
CA LEU A 116 6.89 -8.23 0.71
C LEU A 116 7.75 -7.00 0.38
N ALA A 117 8.90 -7.21 -0.27
CA ALA A 117 9.82 -6.14 -0.61
C ALA A 117 9.36 -5.36 -1.86
N ILE A 118 8.45 -5.92 -2.65
CA ILE A 118 7.98 -5.34 -3.91
C ILE A 118 6.60 -4.72 -3.69
N PRO A 119 6.40 -3.42 -3.99
CA PRO A 119 5.06 -2.83 -3.94
C PRO A 119 4.08 -3.61 -4.83
N THR A 120 2.89 -3.88 -4.31
CA THR A 120 1.89 -4.75 -4.97
C THR A 120 1.53 -4.28 -6.38
N TYR A 121 1.49 -2.95 -6.60
CA TYR A 121 1.20 -2.41 -7.94
C TYR A 121 2.31 -2.72 -8.96
N VAL A 122 3.58 -2.72 -8.52
CA VAL A 122 4.72 -3.08 -9.39
C VAL A 122 4.62 -4.55 -9.77
N LEU A 123 4.33 -5.40 -8.78
CA LEU A 123 4.10 -6.82 -9.01
C LEU A 123 2.97 -7.05 -10.02
N ALA A 124 1.85 -6.33 -9.89
CA ALA A 124 0.72 -6.40 -10.81
C ALA A 124 1.14 -6.02 -12.25
N PHE A 125 1.90 -4.95 -12.43
CA PHE A 125 2.43 -4.56 -13.74
C PHE A 125 3.34 -5.62 -14.36
N VAL A 126 4.22 -6.20 -13.56
CA VAL A 126 5.12 -7.26 -14.02
C VAL A 126 4.32 -8.51 -14.45
N PHE A 127 3.35 -8.93 -13.66
CA PHE A 127 2.51 -10.08 -14.02
C PHE A 127 1.65 -9.82 -15.27
N ILE A 128 1.08 -8.62 -15.40
CA ILE A 128 0.37 -8.23 -16.62
C ILE A 128 1.32 -8.29 -17.82
N GLY A 129 2.49 -7.67 -17.73
CA GLY A 129 3.45 -7.66 -18.83
C GLY A 129 3.97 -9.05 -19.22
N LEU A 130 4.14 -9.96 -18.24
CA LEU A 130 4.61 -11.32 -18.49
C LEU A 130 3.54 -12.25 -19.04
N LEU A 131 2.32 -12.17 -18.50
CA LEU A 131 1.24 -13.13 -18.74
C LEU A 131 0.19 -12.65 -19.75
N ASP A 132 0.25 -11.39 -20.20
CA ASP A 132 -0.64 -10.87 -21.22
C ASP A 132 -0.46 -11.63 -22.55
N PHE A 133 -1.45 -11.52 -23.42
CA PHE A 133 -1.46 -12.22 -24.72
C PHE A 133 -0.21 -11.95 -25.57
N SER A 134 0.30 -10.73 -25.55
CA SER A 134 1.55 -10.34 -26.22
C SER A 134 2.80 -10.52 -25.36
N GLY A 135 2.64 -11.04 -24.14
CA GLY A 135 3.73 -11.21 -23.19
C GLY A 135 4.71 -12.32 -23.56
N PRO A 136 5.93 -12.28 -23.00
CA PRO A 136 6.99 -13.23 -23.33
C PRO A 136 6.60 -14.68 -22.97
N VAL A 137 5.83 -14.90 -21.92
CA VAL A 137 5.40 -16.24 -21.49
C VAL A 137 4.48 -16.87 -22.52
N GLN A 138 3.45 -16.18 -22.97
CA GLN A 138 2.54 -16.70 -24.00
C GLN A 138 3.21 -16.82 -25.36
N SER A 139 4.10 -15.88 -25.71
CA SER A 139 4.89 -15.97 -26.94
C SER A 139 5.81 -17.19 -26.95
N PHE A 140 6.45 -17.49 -25.82
CA PHE A 140 7.28 -18.67 -25.65
C PHE A 140 6.46 -19.97 -25.75
N LEU A 141 5.31 -20.05 -25.07
CA LEU A 141 4.42 -21.21 -25.12
C LEU A 141 3.90 -21.45 -26.55
N ARG A 142 3.60 -20.40 -27.30
CA ARG A 142 3.21 -20.51 -28.72
C ARG A 142 4.35 -21.01 -29.60
N SER A 143 5.59 -20.60 -29.33
CA SER A 143 6.76 -21.10 -30.07
C SER A 143 7.03 -22.59 -29.81
N LEU A 144 6.57 -23.13 -28.68
CA LEU A 144 6.64 -24.57 -28.35
C LEU A 144 5.48 -25.39 -28.95
N GLY A 145 4.62 -24.79 -29.79
CA GLY A 145 3.57 -25.50 -30.51
C GLY A 145 2.18 -25.43 -29.85
N ALA A 146 2.02 -24.69 -28.76
CA ALA A 146 0.72 -24.46 -28.13
C ALA A 146 -0.10 -23.41 -28.95
N SER A 147 -0.65 -23.83 -30.09
CA SER A 147 -1.36 -22.96 -31.04
C SER A 147 -2.68 -22.38 -30.50
N SER A 148 -3.29 -23.00 -29.49
CA SER A 148 -4.49 -22.48 -28.82
C SER A 148 -4.35 -22.56 -27.30
N LEU A 149 -4.02 -21.43 -26.66
CA LEU A 149 -3.97 -21.29 -25.21
C LEU A 149 -5.35 -20.88 -24.63
N SER A 150 -6.44 -21.47 -25.13
CA SER A 150 -7.79 -21.19 -24.63
C SER A 150 -7.99 -21.54 -23.14
N TRP A 151 -7.15 -22.43 -22.61
CA TRP A 151 -7.11 -22.80 -21.21
C TRP A 151 -6.31 -21.81 -20.33
N PHE A 152 -5.50 -20.93 -20.95
CA PHE A 152 -4.69 -19.97 -20.19
C PHE A 152 -5.58 -18.85 -19.65
N PRO A 153 -5.58 -18.61 -18.33
CA PRO A 153 -6.45 -17.61 -17.73
C PRO A 153 -6.09 -16.21 -18.24
N ASN A 154 -7.10 -15.46 -18.68
CA ASN A 154 -6.90 -14.08 -19.05
C ASN A 154 -6.53 -13.28 -17.79
N ILE A 155 -5.31 -12.71 -17.78
CA ILE A 155 -4.80 -11.97 -16.63
C ILE A 155 -5.64 -10.73 -16.29
N ARG A 156 -6.34 -10.17 -17.27
CA ARG A 156 -7.25 -9.03 -17.11
C ARG A 156 -8.66 -9.42 -16.66
N SER A 157 -8.87 -10.66 -16.28
CA SER A 157 -10.12 -11.14 -15.67
C SER A 157 -10.04 -11.11 -14.14
N ALA A 158 -11.20 -11.26 -13.49
CA ALA A 158 -11.27 -11.38 -12.03
C ALA A 158 -10.35 -12.49 -11.48
N GLY A 159 -10.25 -13.62 -12.21
CA GLY A 159 -9.34 -14.71 -11.85
C GLY A 159 -7.87 -14.32 -11.89
N GLY A 160 -7.46 -13.56 -12.91
CA GLY A 160 -6.09 -13.02 -13.01
C GLY A 160 -5.75 -12.07 -11.85
N VAL A 161 -6.67 -11.19 -11.51
CA VAL A 161 -6.50 -10.27 -10.36
C VAL A 161 -6.40 -11.04 -9.06
N ILE A 162 -7.26 -12.04 -8.83
CA ILE A 162 -7.20 -12.92 -7.64
C ILE A 162 -5.84 -13.62 -7.56
N LEU A 163 -5.35 -14.16 -8.65
CA LEU A 163 -4.06 -14.84 -8.70
C LEU A 163 -2.91 -13.88 -8.32
N VAL A 164 -2.83 -12.73 -8.97
CA VAL A 164 -1.77 -11.73 -8.71
C VAL A 164 -1.82 -11.23 -7.27
N LEU A 165 -3.01 -10.87 -6.77
CA LEU A 165 -3.15 -10.41 -5.39
C LEU A 165 -2.84 -11.52 -4.38
N SER A 166 -3.23 -12.76 -4.65
CA SER A 166 -2.90 -13.88 -3.78
C SER A 166 -1.39 -14.13 -3.72
N LEU A 167 -0.69 -14.04 -4.86
CA LEU A 167 0.77 -14.12 -4.92
C LEU A 167 1.50 -12.94 -4.29
N ALA A 168 0.86 -11.78 -4.21
CA ALA A 168 1.43 -10.60 -3.56
C ALA A 168 1.22 -10.63 -2.05
N LEU A 169 0.08 -11.14 -1.59
CA LEU A 169 -0.39 -11.02 -0.22
C LEU A 169 -0.14 -12.27 0.64
N TYR A 170 0.21 -13.44 0.05
CA TYR A 170 0.40 -14.67 0.84
C TYR A 170 1.46 -14.59 1.95
N PRO A 171 2.50 -13.71 1.89
CA PRO A 171 3.49 -13.65 2.96
C PRO A 171 3.03 -12.88 4.20
N TYR A 172 1.91 -12.15 4.10
CA TYR A 172 1.32 -11.41 5.24
C TYR A 172 0.55 -12.35 6.17
#